data_c06a9b753d37bd0510f7ef040241e4bc
#
_entry.id   c06a9b753d37bd0510f7ef040241e4bc
#
_cell.length_a   1.000
_cell.length_b   1.000
_cell.length_c   1.000
_cell.angle_alpha   90.00
_cell.angle_beta   90.00
_cell.angle_gamma   90.00
#
_symmetry.space_group_name_H-M   'P 1'
#
loop_
_entity.id
_entity.type
_entity.pdbx_description
1 polymer ?
#
loop_
_entity_poly.entity_id
_entity_poly.type
_entity_poly.pdbx_seq_one_letter_code
_entity_poly.pdbx_strand_id
1 'polypeptide(L)'
;MGGIIMKTILVCCGSGVATSPQVANKINDNLSNKGLDGKAKAIPKPIETAKSTVENDPSIIIYVGIAPADAELQEVLDKNDVFGTVGLPWLTGMGEEEANQKVEEIVNKY
;
A
#
# COMPACT_ATOMS: atom_id res chain seq x y z
N MET A 1 -1.94 22.46 -15.53
CA MET A 1 -2.07 22.11 -14.89
C MET A 1 -1.85 21.13 -14.54
N GLY A 2 -1.27 20.99 -14.22
CA GLY A 2 -0.85 19.76 -13.89
C GLY A 2 -1.89 19.07 -13.10
N GLY A 3 -2.34 18.01 -13.55
CA GLY A 3 -3.32 17.26 -12.81
C GLY A 3 -2.71 16.76 -11.52
N ILE A 4 -3.56 16.41 -10.57
CA ILE A 4 -3.15 15.73 -9.36
C ILE A 4 -2.69 14.34 -9.77
N ILE A 5 -1.44 14.00 -9.45
CA ILE A 5 -0.94 12.66 -9.69
C ILE A 5 -1.39 11.78 -8.54
N MET A 6 -2.25 10.81 -8.83
CA MET A 6 -2.73 9.89 -7.82
C MET A 6 -1.59 8.98 -7.38
N LYS A 7 -1.37 8.88 -6.08
CA LYS A 7 -0.35 7.99 -5.52
C LYS A 7 -0.89 6.58 -5.41
N THR A 8 0.00 5.61 -5.34
CA THR A 8 -0.36 4.19 -5.31
C THR A 8 0.07 3.55 -3.99
N ILE A 9 -0.84 2.79 -3.41
CA ILE A 9 -0.55 1.93 -2.27
C ILE A 9 -0.50 0.51 -2.84
N LEU A 10 0.69 -0.06 -2.88
CA LEU A 10 0.89 -1.39 -3.45
C LEU A 10 0.58 -2.46 -2.42
N VAL A 11 -0.40 -3.31 -2.69
CA VAL A 11 -0.79 -4.38 -1.77
C VAL A 11 -0.40 -5.71 -2.39
N CYS A 12 0.50 -6.46 -1.73
CA CYS A 12 0.99 -7.73 -2.24
C CYS A 12 0.73 -8.85 -1.25
N CYS A 13 0.43 -10.04 -1.77
CA CYS A 13 0.28 -11.23 -0.94
C CYS A 13 1.03 -12.37 -1.59
N GLY A 14 1.21 -13.46 -0.85
CA GLY A 14 1.86 -14.64 -1.38
C GLY A 14 1.09 -15.23 -2.54
N SER A 15 1.78 -15.96 -3.41
CA SER A 15 1.15 -16.55 -4.58
C SER A 15 0.04 -17.52 -4.15
N GLY A 16 -1.06 -17.51 -4.90
CA GLY A 16 -2.19 -18.39 -4.63
C GLY A 16 -3.11 -17.93 -3.51
N VAL A 17 -2.84 -16.79 -2.90
CA VAL A 17 -3.66 -16.26 -1.79
C VAL A 17 -4.42 -15.04 -2.28
N ALA A 18 -5.74 -15.05 -2.14
CA ALA A 18 -6.59 -13.97 -2.62
C ALA A 18 -6.88 -12.93 -1.53
N THR A 19 -5.89 -12.63 -0.68
CA THR A 19 -6.06 -11.67 0.41
C THR A 19 -5.74 -10.24 0.01
N SER A 20 -4.84 -10.03 -0.96
CA SER A 20 -4.49 -8.67 -1.34
C SER A 20 -5.67 -7.86 -1.88
N PRO A 21 -6.62 -8.43 -2.67
CA PRO A 21 -7.80 -7.66 -3.05
C PRO A 21 -8.65 -7.24 -1.87
N GLN A 22 -8.79 -8.09 -0.84
CA GLN A 22 -9.55 -7.74 0.36
C GLN A 22 -8.92 -6.59 1.10
N VAL A 23 -7.60 -6.64 1.29
CA VAL A 23 -6.87 -5.57 1.97
C VAL A 23 -6.96 -4.28 1.16
N ALA A 24 -6.75 -4.36 -0.15
CA ALA A 24 -6.84 -3.19 -1.02
C ALA A 24 -8.22 -2.54 -0.96
N ASN A 25 -9.28 -3.36 -0.98
CA ASN A 25 -10.64 -2.84 -0.90
C ASN A 25 -10.90 -2.11 0.41
N LYS A 26 -10.41 -2.66 1.52
CA LYS A 26 -10.58 -2.02 2.83
C LYS A 26 -9.84 -0.70 2.90
N ILE A 27 -8.63 -0.66 2.37
CA ILE A 27 -7.85 0.58 2.34
C ILE A 27 -8.56 1.62 1.47
N ASN A 28 -9.04 1.21 0.29
CA ASN A 28 -9.75 2.12 -0.61
C ASN A 28 -11.05 2.64 0.01
N ASP A 29 -11.78 1.78 0.72
CA ASP A 29 -13.00 2.20 1.42
C ASP A 29 -12.68 3.26 2.47
N ASN A 30 -11.61 3.07 3.23
CA ASN A 30 -11.21 4.05 4.24
C ASN A 30 -10.79 5.37 3.59
N LEU A 31 -10.04 5.31 2.49
CA LEU A 31 -9.63 6.51 1.78
C LEU A 31 -10.84 7.28 1.27
N SER A 32 -11.82 6.55 0.72
CA SER A 32 -13.06 7.17 0.25
C SER A 32 -13.83 7.83 1.39
N ASN A 33 -13.91 7.16 2.54
CA ASN A 33 -14.61 7.69 3.71
C ASN A 33 -13.96 8.96 4.25
N LYS A 34 -12.66 9.11 4.02
CA LYS A 34 -11.90 10.28 4.49
C LYS A 34 -11.70 11.34 3.42
N GLY A 35 -12.28 11.13 2.24
CA GLY A 35 -12.14 12.09 1.15
C GLY A 35 -10.77 12.07 0.49
N LEU A 36 -10.02 10.97 0.66
CA LEU A 36 -8.67 10.84 0.11
C LEU A 36 -8.59 9.97 -1.13
N ASP A 37 -9.73 9.48 -1.61
CA ASP A 37 -9.77 8.58 -2.76
C ASP A 37 -9.26 9.21 -4.06
N GLY A 38 -9.23 10.54 -4.12
CA GLY A 38 -8.63 11.25 -5.25
C GLY A 38 -7.12 11.45 -5.12
N LYS A 39 -6.55 11.15 -3.95
CA LYS A 39 -5.11 11.34 -3.71
C LYS A 39 -4.32 10.05 -3.80
N ALA A 40 -4.93 8.93 -3.44
CA ALA A 40 -4.24 7.64 -3.45
C ALA A 40 -5.23 6.51 -3.66
N LYS A 41 -4.73 5.40 -4.17
CA LYS A 41 -5.52 4.20 -4.42
C LYS A 41 -4.69 2.98 -4.11
N ALA A 42 -5.28 2.00 -3.44
CA ALA A 42 -4.63 0.72 -3.16
C ALA A 42 -4.87 -0.23 -4.32
N ILE A 43 -3.80 -0.85 -4.80
CA ILE A 43 -3.86 -1.76 -5.95
C ILE A 43 -3.23 -3.09 -5.56
N PRO A 44 -3.94 -4.23 -5.74
CA PRO A 44 -3.36 -5.54 -5.44
C PRO A 44 -2.47 -6.02 -6.56
N LYS A 45 -1.33 -6.60 -6.21
CA LYS A 45 -0.38 -7.19 -7.15
C LYS A 45 0.25 -8.43 -6.54
N PRO A 46 0.73 -9.40 -7.35
CA PRO A 46 1.46 -10.54 -6.82
C PRO A 46 2.78 -10.11 -6.18
N ILE A 47 3.17 -10.80 -5.11
CA ILE A 47 4.41 -10.48 -4.39
C ILE A 47 5.65 -10.60 -5.29
N GLU A 48 5.60 -11.51 -6.28
CA GLU A 48 6.74 -11.71 -7.19
C GLU A 48 7.06 -10.46 -8.00
N THR A 49 6.09 -9.57 -8.21
CA THR A 49 6.26 -8.35 -8.99
C THR A 49 6.58 -7.13 -8.13
N ALA A 50 6.60 -7.30 -6.79
CA ALA A 50 6.71 -6.15 -5.88
C ALA A 50 7.95 -5.30 -6.13
N LYS A 51 9.12 -5.94 -6.19
CA LYS A 51 10.38 -5.20 -6.38
C LYS A 51 10.39 -4.40 -7.67
N SER A 52 10.06 -5.08 -8.78
CA SER A 52 10.10 -4.43 -10.07
C SER A 52 9.03 -3.34 -10.18
N THR A 53 7.86 -3.56 -9.59
CA THR A 53 6.80 -2.56 -9.59
C THR A 53 7.23 -1.30 -8.83
N VAL A 54 7.82 -1.46 -7.65
CA VAL A 54 8.29 -0.32 -6.86
C VAL A 54 9.40 0.44 -7.62
N GLU A 55 10.32 -0.29 -8.23
CA GLU A 55 11.44 0.32 -8.95
C GLU A 55 10.99 1.09 -10.19
N ASN A 56 9.91 0.65 -10.83
CA ASN A 56 9.46 1.22 -12.10
C ASN A 56 8.28 2.19 -11.97
N ASP A 57 7.68 2.30 -10.79
CA ASP A 57 6.52 3.15 -10.60
C ASP A 57 6.75 4.15 -9.45
N PRO A 58 7.14 5.39 -9.78
CA PRO A 58 7.40 6.40 -8.74
C PRO A 58 6.15 6.88 -8.01
N SER A 59 4.96 6.48 -8.45
CA SER A 59 3.73 6.86 -7.74
C SER A 59 3.50 6.04 -6.47
N ILE A 60 4.24 4.94 -6.29
CA ILE A 60 4.06 4.08 -5.12
C ILE A 60 4.68 4.74 -3.90
N ILE A 61 3.88 4.94 -2.86
CA ILE A 61 4.32 5.57 -1.62
C ILE A 61 4.22 4.64 -0.42
N ILE A 62 3.39 3.59 -0.50
CA ILE A 62 3.19 2.64 0.58
C ILE A 62 3.18 1.23 0.00
N TYR A 63 3.86 0.32 0.69
CA TYR A 63 3.82 -1.11 0.38
C TYR A 63 3.13 -1.85 1.53
N VAL A 64 2.14 -2.66 1.22
CA VAL A 64 1.44 -3.48 2.22
C VAL A 64 1.62 -4.94 1.81
N GLY A 65 2.32 -5.72 2.63
CA GLY A 65 2.56 -7.13 2.37
C GLY A 65 1.82 -8.02 3.35
N ILE A 66 1.69 -9.30 3.03
CA ILE A 66 1.09 -10.28 3.95
C ILE A 66 2.04 -10.56 5.12
N ALA A 67 3.33 -10.38 4.89
CA ALA A 67 4.39 -10.56 5.88
C ALA A 67 5.39 -9.42 5.74
N PRO A 68 6.25 -9.19 6.73
CA PRO A 68 7.26 -8.15 6.61
C PRO A 68 8.13 -8.36 5.37
N ALA A 69 8.56 -7.27 4.75
CA ALA A 69 9.41 -7.33 3.56
C ALA A 69 10.74 -8.00 3.90
N ASP A 70 11.24 -8.82 2.98
CA ASP A 70 12.58 -9.40 3.16
C ASP A 70 13.64 -8.32 2.97
N ALA A 71 14.92 -8.66 3.20
CA ALA A 71 16.01 -7.69 3.15
C ALA A 71 16.13 -7.02 1.79
N GLU A 72 15.96 -7.78 0.71
CA GLU A 72 16.06 -7.23 -0.65
C GLU A 72 14.91 -6.27 -0.94
N LEU A 73 13.69 -6.65 -0.60
CA LEU A 73 12.54 -5.81 -0.83
C LEU A 73 12.60 -4.56 0.05
N GLN A 74 13.02 -4.70 1.31
CA GLN A 74 13.16 -3.55 2.19
C GLN A 74 14.17 -2.54 1.64
N GLU A 75 15.27 -3.03 1.04
CA GLU A 75 16.25 -2.15 0.41
C GLU A 75 15.63 -1.35 -0.75
N VAL A 76 14.83 -2.03 -1.58
CA VAL A 76 14.14 -1.36 -2.69
C VAL A 76 13.16 -0.31 -2.16
N LEU A 77 12.40 -0.64 -1.11
CA LEU A 77 11.47 0.30 -0.51
C LEU A 77 12.20 1.53 0.03
N ASP A 78 13.31 1.32 0.72
CA ASP A 78 14.10 2.42 1.29
C ASP A 78 14.68 3.32 0.20
N LYS A 79 15.17 2.73 -0.88
CA LYS A 79 15.75 3.48 -1.99
C LYS A 79 14.71 4.35 -2.69
N ASN A 80 13.46 3.93 -2.69
CA ASN A 80 12.38 4.64 -3.37
C ASN A 80 11.49 5.43 -2.41
N ASP A 81 11.89 5.49 -1.14
CA ASP A 81 11.17 6.24 -0.11
C ASP A 81 9.72 5.75 0.06
N VAL A 82 9.55 4.44 0.06
CA VAL A 82 8.24 3.79 0.20
C VAL A 82 8.09 3.24 1.61
N PHE A 83 6.98 3.59 2.27
CA PHE A 83 6.69 3.07 3.61
C PHE A 83 6.20 1.63 3.51
N GLY A 84 6.83 0.70 4.22
CA GLY A 84 6.45 -0.71 4.20
C GLY A 84 5.70 -1.10 5.47
N THR A 85 4.59 -1.81 5.30
CA THR A 85 3.81 -2.32 6.42
C THR A 85 3.19 -3.66 6.05
N VAL A 86 2.44 -4.26 6.97
CA VAL A 86 1.77 -5.54 6.74
C VAL A 86 0.26 -5.35 6.71
N GLY A 87 -0.43 -6.22 5.98
CA GLY A 87 -1.87 -6.13 5.79
C GLY A 87 -2.70 -6.80 6.87
N LEU A 88 -2.05 -7.41 7.85
CA LEU A 88 -2.75 -8.17 8.89
C LEU A 88 -3.84 -7.38 9.62
N PRO A 89 -3.63 -6.09 9.98
CA PRO A 89 -4.69 -5.32 10.63
C PRO A 89 -5.98 -5.24 9.82
N TRP A 90 -5.87 -5.15 8.50
CA TRP A 90 -7.06 -5.10 7.65
C TRP A 90 -7.74 -6.45 7.49
N LEU A 91 -7.01 -7.54 7.69
CA LEU A 91 -7.57 -8.88 7.59
C LEU A 91 -8.23 -9.31 8.89
N THR A 92 -7.66 -8.95 10.03
CA THR A 92 -8.16 -9.37 11.34
C THR A 92 -9.03 -8.33 12.01
N GLY A 93 -8.91 -7.08 11.62
CA GLY A 93 -9.56 -5.96 12.29
C GLY A 93 -8.82 -5.46 13.51
N MET A 94 -7.81 -6.18 13.97
CA MET A 94 -7.04 -5.79 15.14
C MET A 94 -5.98 -4.77 14.76
N GLY A 95 -6.11 -3.56 15.28
CA GLY A 95 -5.20 -2.48 14.95
C GLY A 95 -5.50 -1.82 13.61
N GLU A 96 -6.66 -2.13 13.01
CA GLU A 96 -7.03 -1.57 11.72
C GLU A 96 -7.13 -0.05 11.76
N GLU A 97 -7.66 0.50 12.82
CA GLU A 97 -7.80 1.94 12.96
C GLU A 97 -6.46 2.66 12.95
N GLU A 98 -5.48 2.11 13.68
CA GLU A 98 -4.13 2.68 13.70
C GLU A 98 -3.46 2.56 12.34
N ALA A 99 -3.64 1.41 11.67
CA ALA A 99 -3.09 1.20 10.34
C ALA A 99 -3.69 2.19 9.34
N ASN A 100 -4.99 2.42 9.41
CA ASN A 100 -5.65 3.40 8.55
C ASN A 100 -5.15 4.81 8.82
N GLN A 101 -4.94 5.17 10.08
CA GLN A 101 -4.40 6.48 10.43
C GLN A 101 -3.01 6.68 9.86
N LYS A 102 -2.17 5.64 9.88
CA LYS A 102 -0.83 5.74 9.31
C LYS A 102 -0.87 5.95 7.80
N VAL A 103 -1.74 5.22 7.12
CA VAL A 103 -1.93 5.38 5.67
C VAL A 103 -2.39 6.81 5.37
N GLU A 104 -3.38 7.31 6.10
CA GLU A 104 -3.89 8.66 5.92
C GLU A 104 -2.80 9.71 6.13
N GLU A 105 -2.00 9.54 7.16
CA GLU A 105 -0.90 10.45 7.48
C GLU A 105 0.09 10.54 6.33
N ILE A 106 0.47 9.40 5.76
CA ILE A 106 1.42 9.37 4.67
C ILE A 106 0.81 9.96 3.39
N VAL A 107 -0.44 9.60 3.08
CA VAL A 107 -1.13 10.13 1.90
C VAL A 107 -1.25 11.66 1.99
N ASN A 108 -1.51 12.19 3.18
CA ASN A 108 -1.65 13.63 3.37
C ASN A 108 -0.34 14.40 3.20
N LYS A 109 0.80 13.73 3.18
CA LYS A 109 2.07 14.38 2.91
C LYS A 109 2.27 14.71 1.44
N TYR A 110 1.48 14.10 0.59
CA TYR A 110 1.54 14.28 -0.84
C TYR A 110 0.28 15.01 -1.33
#